data_bf444ea877d474fa5fe895da6339b0df
#
_entry.id   bf444ea877d474fa5fe895da6339b0df
#
_cell.length_a   1.000
_cell.length_b   1.000
_cell.length_c   1.000
_cell.angle_alpha   90.00
_cell.angle_beta   90.00
_cell.angle_gamma   90.00
#
_symmetry.space_group_name_H-M   'P 1'
#
loop_
_entity.id
_entity.type
_entity.pdbx_description
1 polymer ?
#
loop_
_entity_poly.entity_id
_entity_poly.type
_entity_poly.pdbx_seq_one_letter_code
_entity_poly.pdbx_strand_id
1 'polypeptide(L)'
;MSKKGYSKEEREQVGRDLLAVGLEMLSQRGLKGTTLQDILQAVGISKPFFYGNYYTSLAELVIHIINYEITLLLREVQQSVENQDMSLEEIIHYFLDMVTHSRQHHFFVMTQEEEMWVYKHLSPEDFETYQQGQARFYEQVLALWQIPQEK
;
A
#
# COMPACT_ATOMS: atom_id res chain seq x y z
N MET A 1 -22.83 21.86 -19.37
CA MET A 1 -22.11 20.60 -19.21
C MET A 1 -22.72 19.80 -18.08
N SER A 2 -23.44 18.75 -18.41
CA SER A 2 -23.98 17.91 -17.35
C SER A 2 -22.83 17.20 -16.68
N LYS A 3 -22.55 17.56 -15.44
CA LYS A 3 -21.68 16.76 -14.59
C LYS A 3 -22.46 15.50 -14.27
N LYS A 4 -22.28 14.49 -15.10
CA LYS A 4 -22.67 13.16 -14.68
C LYS A 4 -21.82 12.83 -13.48
N GLY A 5 -22.46 12.68 -12.32
CA GLY A 5 -21.81 12.09 -11.18
C GLY A 5 -21.31 10.69 -11.56
N TYR A 6 -20.20 10.29 -11.00
CA TYR A 6 -19.69 8.93 -11.14
C TYR A 6 -20.71 7.94 -10.58
N SER A 7 -20.95 6.82 -11.26
CA SER A 7 -21.72 5.72 -10.73
C SER A 7 -20.98 5.09 -9.53
N LYS A 8 -21.67 4.25 -8.78
CA LYS A 8 -21.05 3.51 -7.67
C LYS A 8 -19.88 2.67 -8.17
N GLU A 9 -20.07 1.96 -9.27
CA GLU A 9 -19.04 1.13 -9.89
C GLU A 9 -17.83 1.94 -10.36
N GLU A 10 -18.10 3.11 -10.97
CA GLU A 10 -17.05 4.03 -11.39
C GLU A 10 -16.23 4.56 -10.20
N ARG A 11 -16.92 4.93 -9.10
CA ARG A 11 -16.25 5.39 -7.88
C ARG A 11 -15.39 4.30 -7.24
N GLU A 12 -15.89 3.08 -7.22
CA GLU A 12 -15.12 1.93 -6.71
C GLU A 12 -13.90 1.65 -7.59
N GLN A 13 -14.05 1.77 -8.92
CA GLN A 13 -12.93 1.61 -9.84
C GLN A 13 -11.88 2.70 -9.64
N VAL A 14 -12.29 3.95 -9.49
CA VAL A 14 -11.37 5.06 -9.17
C VAL A 14 -10.63 4.78 -7.87
N GLY A 15 -11.32 4.28 -6.84
CA GLY A 15 -10.69 3.89 -5.58
C GLY A 15 -9.59 2.84 -5.77
N ARG A 16 -9.86 1.82 -6.56
CA ARG A 16 -8.86 0.81 -6.90
C ARG A 16 -7.70 1.39 -7.71
N ASP A 17 -7.99 2.25 -8.66
CA ASP A 17 -6.98 2.89 -9.50
C ASP A 17 -6.06 3.81 -8.68
N LEU A 18 -6.60 4.53 -7.70
CA LEU A 18 -5.80 5.34 -6.78
C LEU A 18 -4.73 4.50 -6.07
N LEU A 19 -5.10 3.32 -5.61
CA LEU A 19 -4.17 2.42 -4.92
C LEU A 19 -3.17 1.80 -5.88
N ALA A 20 -3.62 1.29 -7.01
CA ALA A 20 -2.76 0.61 -7.99
C ALA A 20 -1.79 1.58 -8.69
N VAL A 21 -2.31 2.70 -9.19
CA VAL A 21 -1.50 3.73 -9.85
C VAL A 21 -0.56 4.39 -8.84
N GLY A 22 -1.06 4.68 -7.64
CA GLY A 22 -0.27 5.26 -6.56
C GLY A 22 0.89 4.35 -6.16
N LEU A 23 0.64 3.06 -5.99
CA LEU A 23 1.67 2.08 -5.68
C LEU A 23 2.75 2.03 -6.77
N GLU A 24 2.35 1.91 -8.02
CA GLU A 24 3.30 1.88 -9.15
C GLU A 24 4.16 3.15 -9.18
N MET A 25 3.55 4.30 -9.04
CA MET A 25 4.27 5.58 -9.07
C MET A 25 5.24 5.71 -7.89
N LEU A 26 4.80 5.37 -6.67
CA LEU A 26 5.63 5.40 -5.47
C LEU A 26 6.79 4.39 -5.57
N SER A 27 6.55 3.21 -6.11
CA SER A 27 7.58 2.19 -6.27
C SER A 27 8.72 2.63 -7.21
N GLN A 28 8.38 3.42 -8.23
CA GLN A 28 9.35 3.89 -9.22
C GLN A 28 10.03 5.21 -8.84
N ARG A 29 9.31 6.12 -8.22
CA ARG A 29 9.78 7.49 -7.95
C ARG A 29 10.06 7.78 -6.47
N GLY A 30 9.55 6.94 -5.58
CA GLY A 30 9.52 7.24 -4.14
C GLY A 30 8.51 8.34 -3.80
N LEU A 31 8.30 8.55 -2.51
CA LEU A 31 7.37 9.58 -2.03
C LEU A 31 7.87 10.99 -2.35
N LYS A 32 9.18 11.22 -2.25
CA LYS A 32 9.77 12.51 -2.60
C LYS A 32 9.58 12.89 -4.06
N GLY A 33 9.58 11.90 -4.95
CA GLY A 33 9.43 12.09 -6.40
C GLY A 33 7.99 12.08 -6.88
N THR A 34 7.01 12.00 -5.98
CA THR A 34 5.60 11.84 -6.33
C THR A 34 4.76 12.88 -5.60
N THR A 35 3.97 13.65 -6.35
CA THR A 35 2.99 14.56 -5.77
C THR A 35 1.61 13.95 -5.82
N LEU A 36 0.69 14.44 -4.98
CA LEU A 36 -0.72 14.07 -5.07
C LEU A 36 -1.26 14.36 -6.47
N GLN A 37 -0.90 15.52 -7.03
CA GLN A 37 -1.34 15.93 -8.37
C GLN A 37 -0.90 14.93 -9.44
N ASP A 38 0.31 14.38 -9.35
CA ASP A 38 0.80 13.36 -10.28
C ASP A 38 -0.11 12.12 -10.28
N ILE A 39 -0.48 11.66 -9.10
CA ILE A 39 -1.36 10.49 -8.93
C ILE A 39 -2.76 10.80 -9.48
N LEU A 40 -3.33 11.95 -9.09
CA LEU A 40 -4.68 12.33 -9.51
C LEU A 40 -4.78 12.52 -11.03
N GLN A 41 -3.75 13.09 -11.64
CA GLN A 41 -3.68 13.27 -13.08
C GLN A 41 -3.61 11.92 -13.81
N ALA A 42 -2.83 11.00 -13.30
CA ALA A 42 -2.73 9.65 -13.86
C ALA A 42 -4.04 8.86 -13.74
N VAL A 43 -4.76 9.02 -12.64
CA VAL A 43 -6.07 8.39 -12.44
C VAL A 43 -7.18 9.11 -13.22
N GLY A 44 -7.04 10.42 -13.46
CA GLY A 44 -7.99 11.22 -14.21
C GLY A 44 -9.10 11.84 -13.36
N ILE A 45 -8.80 12.21 -12.10
CA ILE A 45 -9.75 12.85 -11.21
C ILE A 45 -9.23 14.19 -10.69
N SER A 46 -10.15 15.05 -10.25
CA SER A 46 -9.83 16.35 -9.66
C SER A 46 -9.51 16.24 -8.17
N LYS A 47 -8.81 17.24 -7.64
CA LYS A 47 -8.57 17.36 -6.20
C LYS A 47 -9.86 17.43 -5.38
N PRO A 48 -10.86 18.27 -5.74
CA PRO A 48 -12.11 18.27 -4.99
C PRO A 48 -12.82 16.92 -4.96
N PHE A 49 -12.80 16.19 -6.07
CA PHE A 49 -13.39 14.85 -6.12
C PHE A 49 -12.65 13.87 -5.23
N PHE A 50 -11.33 13.92 -5.23
CA PHE A 50 -10.48 13.11 -4.35
C PHE A 50 -10.79 13.38 -2.87
N TYR A 51 -10.71 14.63 -2.44
CA TYR A 51 -10.94 15.01 -1.04
C TYR A 51 -12.36 14.77 -0.58
N GLY A 52 -13.33 14.87 -1.49
CA GLY A 52 -14.73 14.66 -1.15
C GLY A 52 -15.17 13.19 -1.09
N ASN A 53 -14.40 12.27 -1.69
CA ASN A 53 -14.85 10.87 -1.87
C ASN A 53 -13.87 9.81 -1.38
N TYR A 54 -12.59 10.13 -1.17
CA TYR A 54 -11.59 9.12 -0.85
C TYR A 54 -10.80 9.41 0.42
N TYR A 55 -9.83 10.30 0.36
CA TYR A 55 -8.92 10.54 1.47
C TYR A 55 -8.74 12.03 1.72
N THR A 56 -8.27 12.37 2.92
CA THR A 56 -8.11 13.76 3.36
C THR A 56 -6.73 14.35 3.07
N SER A 57 -5.76 13.49 2.72
CA SER A 57 -4.38 13.93 2.47
C SER A 57 -3.61 12.92 1.65
N LEU A 58 -2.47 13.33 1.14
CA LEU A 58 -1.51 12.42 0.50
C LEU A 58 -0.99 11.39 1.52
N ALA A 59 -0.73 11.79 2.75
CA ALA A 59 -0.26 10.86 3.78
C ALA A 59 -1.27 9.74 4.05
N GLU A 60 -2.55 10.07 4.14
CA GLU A 60 -3.61 9.07 4.29
C GLU A 60 -3.68 8.13 3.08
N LEU A 61 -3.60 8.68 1.87
CA LEU A 61 -3.53 7.85 0.65
C LEU A 61 -2.33 6.90 0.70
N VAL A 62 -1.16 7.38 1.10
CA VAL A 62 0.06 6.58 1.18
C VAL A 62 -0.10 5.38 2.11
N ILE A 63 -0.68 5.56 3.30
CA ILE A 63 -0.87 4.43 4.21
C ILE A 63 -1.87 3.40 3.66
N HIS A 64 -2.88 3.85 2.92
CA HIS A 64 -3.80 2.93 2.24
C HIS A 64 -3.14 2.20 1.08
N ILE A 65 -2.24 2.85 0.36
CA ILE A 65 -1.41 2.21 -0.67
C ILE A 65 -0.52 1.12 -0.05
N ILE A 66 0.11 1.41 1.08
CA ILE A 66 0.94 0.44 1.81
C ILE A 66 0.10 -0.76 2.26
N ASN A 67 -1.09 -0.52 2.81
CA ASN A 67 -1.99 -1.59 3.22
C ASN A 67 -2.46 -2.43 2.01
N TYR A 68 -2.70 -1.81 0.88
CA TYR A 68 -3.01 -2.50 -0.37
C TYR A 68 -1.85 -3.40 -0.82
N GLU A 69 -0.64 -2.88 -0.82
CA GLU A 69 0.57 -3.62 -1.14
C GLU A 69 0.77 -4.83 -0.21
N ILE A 70 0.62 -4.61 1.09
CA ILE A 70 0.71 -5.68 2.10
C ILE A 70 -0.33 -6.77 1.83
N THR A 71 -1.54 -6.40 1.46
CA THR A 71 -2.61 -7.36 1.14
C THR A 71 -2.25 -8.21 -0.09
N LEU A 72 -1.69 -7.59 -1.14
CA LEU A 72 -1.24 -8.30 -2.33
C LEU A 72 -0.09 -9.26 -1.99
N LEU A 73 0.86 -8.80 -1.21
CA LEU A 73 2.02 -9.58 -0.80
C LEU A 73 1.62 -10.77 0.06
N LEU A 74 0.73 -10.56 1.02
CA LEU A 74 0.24 -11.64 1.89
C LEU A 74 -0.49 -12.71 1.07
N ARG A 75 -1.29 -12.31 0.10
CA ARG A 75 -1.98 -13.24 -0.80
C ARG A 75 -0.98 -14.08 -1.60
N GLU A 76 0.05 -13.46 -2.14
CA GLU A 76 1.10 -14.15 -2.90
C GLU A 76 1.85 -15.16 -2.03
N VAL A 77 2.23 -14.76 -0.83
CA VAL A 77 2.89 -15.64 0.16
C VAL A 77 1.97 -16.80 0.55
N GLN A 78 0.70 -16.52 0.81
CA GLN A 78 -0.28 -17.53 1.18
C GLN A 78 -0.43 -18.57 0.08
N GLN A 79 -0.52 -18.17 -1.19
CA GLN A 79 -0.58 -19.08 -2.32
C GLN A 79 0.69 -19.93 -2.43
N SER A 80 1.86 -19.33 -2.23
CA SER A 80 3.13 -20.05 -2.28
C SER A 80 3.25 -21.11 -1.17
N VAL A 81 2.74 -20.80 0.02
CA VAL A 81 2.71 -21.75 1.15
C VAL A 81 1.72 -22.89 0.88
N GLU A 82 0.51 -22.57 0.42
CA GLU A 82 -0.53 -23.57 0.13
C GLU A 82 -0.12 -24.51 -0.99
N ASN A 83 0.56 -24.02 -2.01
CA ASN A 83 1.04 -24.82 -3.14
C ASN A 83 2.35 -25.53 -2.85
N GLN A 84 2.96 -25.28 -1.70
CA GLN A 84 4.29 -25.81 -1.31
C GLN A 84 5.39 -25.47 -2.32
N ASP A 85 5.25 -24.35 -3.02
CA ASP A 85 6.17 -23.92 -4.06
C ASP A 85 7.49 -23.38 -3.50
N MET A 86 7.47 -22.87 -2.27
CA MET A 86 8.62 -22.25 -1.64
C MET A 86 8.74 -22.67 -0.18
N SER A 87 9.98 -22.92 0.24
CA SER A 87 10.30 -23.11 1.66
C SER A 87 10.30 -21.79 2.41
N LEU A 88 10.29 -21.83 3.73
CA LEU A 88 10.41 -20.62 4.56
C LEU A 88 11.69 -19.84 4.25
N GLU A 89 12.81 -20.54 4.07
CA GLU A 89 14.08 -19.91 3.72
C GLU A 89 14.01 -19.18 2.39
N GLU A 90 13.43 -19.80 1.37
CA GLU A 90 13.25 -19.20 0.05
C GLU A 90 12.34 -17.96 0.12
N ILE A 91 11.30 -17.99 0.94
CA ILE A 91 10.41 -16.85 1.12
C ILE A 91 11.13 -15.71 1.83
N ILE A 92 11.93 -15.99 2.86
CA ILE A 92 12.74 -14.96 3.52
C ILE A 92 13.70 -14.31 2.52
N HIS A 93 14.38 -15.11 1.71
CA HIS A 93 15.26 -14.59 0.65
C HIS A 93 14.49 -13.74 -0.37
N TYR A 94 13.30 -14.16 -0.76
CA TYR A 94 12.45 -13.39 -1.66
C TYR A 94 12.09 -12.03 -1.08
N PHE A 95 11.69 -11.97 0.21
CA PHE A 95 11.40 -10.71 0.88
C PHE A 95 12.61 -9.79 0.96
N LEU A 96 13.77 -10.34 1.31
CA LEU A 96 15.00 -9.56 1.37
C LEU A 96 15.37 -8.98 0.00
N ASP A 97 15.20 -9.76 -1.06
CA ASP A 97 15.44 -9.31 -2.42
C ASP A 97 14.44 -8.21 -2.83
N MET A 98 13.17 -8.37 -2.50
CA MET A 98 12.14 -7.35 -2.74
C MET A 98 12.47 -6.02 -2.07
N VAL A 99 12.92 -6.05 -0.83
CA VAL A 99 13.28 -4.82 -0.08
C VAL A 99 14.55 -4.20 -0.67
N THR A 100 15.54 -5.02 -0.99
CA THR A 100 16.83 -4.56 -1.51
C THR A 100 16.71 -4.01 -2.94
N HIS A 101 15.87 -4.63 -3.76
CA HIS A 101 15.64 -4.26 -5.16
C HIS A 101 14.19 -3.84 -5.39
N SER A 102 13.67 -3.02 -4.50
CA SER A 102 12.26 -2.66 -4.45
C SER A 102 11.71 -2.11 -5.76
N ARG A 103 12.48 -1.27 -6.44
CA ARG A 103 12.06 -0.67 -7.72
C ARG A 103 11.88 -1.74 -8.81
N GLN A 104 12.77 -2.73 -8.88
CA GLN A 104 12.67 -3.81 -9.87
C GLN A 104 11.45 -4.70 -9.63
N HIS A 105 11.07 -4.87 -8.37
CA HIS A 105 9.91 -5.67 -7.97
C HIS A 105 8.59 -4.86 -7.94
N HIS A 106 8.62 -3.58 -8.32
CA HIS A 106 7.46 -2.68 -8.20
C HIS A 106 6.91 -2.63 -6.77
N PHE A 107 7.83 -2.68 -5.80
CA PHE A 107 7.52 -2.67 -4.38
C PHE A 107 7.93 -1.31 -3.79
N PHE A 108 7.04 -0.72 -3.01
CA PHE A 108 7.31 0.56 -2.37
C PHE A 108 7.82 0.36 -0.95
N VAL A 109 9.05 0.82 -0.70
CA VAL A 109 9.66 0.84 0.64
C VAL A 109 9.98 2.28 0.98
N MET A 110 9.39 2.79 2.05
CA MET A 110 9.69 4.15 2.51
C MET A 110 11.10 4.22 3.10
N THR A 111 11.80 5.30 2.77
CA THR A 111 12.98 5.70 3.53
C THR A 111 12.56 6.17 4.91
N GLN A 112 13.51 6.22 5.85
CA GLN A 112 13.23 6.76 7.18
C GLN A 112 12.67 8.18 7.13
N GLU A 113 13.20 9.01 6.26
CA GLU A 113 12.75 10.38 6.08
C GLU A 113 11.31 10.45 5.56
N GLU A 114 10.98 9.59 4.58
CA GLU A 114 9.62 9.49 4.04
C GLU A 114 8.64 8.98 5.11
N GLU A 115 9.03 7.99 5.89
CA GLU A 115 8.23 7.48 6.99
C GLU A 115 7.94 8.55 8.04
N MET A 116 8.95 9.32 8.42
CA MET A 116 8.78 10.44 9.35
C MET A 116 7.85 11.50 8.78
N TRP A 117 7.94 11.80 7.49
CA TRP A 117 7.05 12.73 6.83
C TRP A 117 5.59 12.25 6.88
N VAL A 118 5.37 10.98 6.59
CA VAL A 118 4.02 10.38 6.66
C VAL A 118 3.47 10.50 8.07
N TYR A 119 4.22 10.10 9.07
CA TYR A 119 3.77 10.17 10.47
C TYR A 119 3.43 11.58 10.91
N LYS A 120 4.21 12.56 10.48
CA LYS A 120 3.96 13.97 10.80
C LYS A 120 2.65 14.51 10.20
N HIS A 121 2.24 13.96 9.05
CA HIS A 121 1.06 14.43 8.32
C HIS A 121 -0.17 13.54 8.51
N LEU A 122 -0.08 12.50 9.32
CA LEU A 122 -1.23 11.67 9.70
C LEU A 122 -1.93 12.22 10.93
N SER A 123 -3.26 12.04 10.98
CA SER A 123 -3.98 12.19 12.23
C SER A 123 -3.55 11.11 13.23
N PRO A 124 -3.69 11.33 14.55
CA PRO A 124 -3.42 10.29 15.54
C PRO A 124 -4.23 9.01 15.32
N GLU A 125 -5.48 9.15 14.86
CA GLU A 125 -6.35 8.03 14.54
C GLU A 125 -5.84 7.21 13.36
N ASP A 126 -5.44 7.87 12.28
CA ASP A 126 -4.89 7.22 11.09
C ASP A 126 -3.55 6.53 11.41
N PHE A 127 -2.74 7.16 12.23
CA PHE A 127 -1.47 6.58 12.68
C PHE A 127 -1.70 5.29 13.47
N GLU A 128 -2.65 5.30 14.40
CA GLU A 128 -3.00 4.11 15.18
C GLU A 128 -3.53 2.99 14.27
N THR A 129 -4.41 3.33 13.35
CA THR A 129 -4.96 2.37 12.36
C THR A 129 -3.84 1.75 11.53
N TYR A 130 -2.89 2.55 11.09
CA TYR A 130 -1.73 2.09 10.34
C TYR A 130 -0.87 1.11 11.16
N GLN A 131 -0.56 1.46 12.40
CA GLN A 131 0.21 0.58 13.29
C GLN A 131 -0.49 -0.76 13.55
N GLN A 132 -1.80 -0.73 13.76
CA GLN A 132 -2.60 -1.95 13.95
C GLN A 132 -2.58 -2.83 12.69
N GLY A 133 -2.65 -2.23 11.51
CA GLY A 133 -2.53 -2.95 10.23
C GLY A 133 -1.19 -3.65 10.08
N GLN A 134 -0.10 -2.99 10.45
CA GLN A 134 1.24 -3.57 10.42
C GLN A 134 1.35 -4.76 11.38
N ALA A 135 0.87 -4.61 12.60
CA ALA A 135 0.90 -5.69 13.59
C ALA A 135 0.12 -6.93 13.10
N ARG A 136 -1.08 -6.73 12.56
CA ARG A 136 -1.89 -7.82 12.00
C ARG A 136 -1.19 -8.53 10.84
N PHE A 137 -0.48 -7.80 9.99
CA PHE A 137 0.29 -8.38 8.90
C PHE A 137 1.32 -9.37 9.42
N TYR A 138 2.13 -8.97 10.41
CA TYR A 138 3.13 -9.84 11.00
C TYR A 138 2.51 -11.07 11.66
N GLU A 139 1.41 -10.90 12.37
CA GLU A 139 0.68 -12.01 12.98
C GLU A 139 0.20 -13.02 11.93
N GLN A 140 -0.34 -12.54 10.82
CA GLN A 140 -0.81 -13.40 9.72
C GLN A 140 0.35 -14.13 9.05
N VAL A 141 1.48 -13.48 8.83
CA VAL A 141 2.67 -14.12 8.26
C VAL A 141 3.17 -15.24 9.18
N LEU A 142 3.28 -14.97 10.48
CA LEU A 142 3.72 -15.98 11.44
C LEU A 142 2.75 -17.18 11.51
N ALA A 143 1.45 -16.91 11.43
CA ALA A 143 0.44 -17.96 11.44
C ALA A 143 0.52 -18.88 10.21
N LEU A 144 0.87 -18.34 9.03
CA LEU A 144 1.00 -19.13 7.80
C LEU A 144 2.06 -20.23 7.91
N TRP A 145 3.13 -20.00 8.65
CA TRP A 145 4.18 -20.98 8.86
C TRP A 145 4.07 -21.74 10.18
N GLN A 146 2.97 -21.55 10.90
CA GLN A 146 2.77 -22.20 12.20
C GLN A 146 3.96 -21.93 13.16
N ILE A 147 4.57 -20.77 13.04
CA ILE A 147 5.64 -20.35 13.93
C ILE A 147 5.03 -20.05 15.30
N PRO A 148 5.54 -20.66 16.41
CA PRO A 148 5.04 -20.37 17.73
C PRO A 148 5.23 -18.88 18.04
N GLN A 149 4.14 -18.23 18.44
CA GLN A 149 4.21 -16.87 18.94
C GLN A 149 4.59 -16.91 20.41
N GLU A 150 5.69 -16.29 20.76
CA GLU A 150 6.03 -16.10 22.16
C GLU A 150 5.01 -15.15 22.80
N LYS A 151 4.49 -15.60 23.94
CA LYS A 151 3.51 -14.80 24.68
C LYS A 151 4.19 -13.64 25.41
#